data_a526a12b79956c4bd7ab5b1afece4e11
#
_entry.id   a526a12b79956c4bd7ab5b1afece4e11
#
_cell.length_a   1.000
_cell.length_b   1.000
_cell.length_c   1.000
_cell.angle_alpha   90.00
_cell.angle_beta   90.00
_cell.angle_gamma   90.00
#
_symmetry.space_group_name_H-M   'P 1'
#
loop_
_entity.id
_entity.type
_entity.pdbx_description
1 polymer ?
#
loop_
_entity_poly.entity_id
_entity_poly.type
_entity_poly.pdbx_seq_one_letter_code
_entity_poly.pdbx_strand_id
1 'polypeptide(L)'
;MSTESPADAQLTAIAGFHLVTADLPRLRRFYQDMLGFAVEGPEQAIARDELELLGLHGAGRRQALRLGEQVVAIDQFDTMGRSYPEHGDAASLWFQHLAVVVADMGEAYRRVMVATPISEGGPQQLPASSGGVHAFKFRDPDGHPLELLQFSEGSRPPAWQGKTAAAGQIGLGIDHSAISVADADASNVFYQSFGLEPGDRTLNQGPEQQRLDHLGGVEVSVVPMQPVSGKPHLELLGYRVPRGAAGPPLQANDVAATRIVWQGARAALLRDLDGHIHQIVS
;
A
#
# COMPACT_ATOMS: atom_id res chain seq x y z
N MET A 1 -13.99 13.17 20.05
CA MET A 1 -12.90 12.29 19.62
C MET A 1 -12.53 11.46 20.84
N SER A 2 -12.97 10.21 20.91
CA SER A 2 -12.52 9.29 21.97
C SER A 2 -11.10 8.88 21.65
N THR A 3 -10.15 9.27 22.49
CA THR A 3 -8.79 8.76 22.48
C THR A 3 -8.85 7.31 22.99
N GLU A 4 -8.97 6.35 22.08
CA GLU A 4 -8.90 4.94 22.46
C GLU A 4 -7.50 4.65 23.03
N SER A 5 -7.48 3.85 24.10
CA SER A 5 -6.22 3.37 24.65
C SER A 5 -5.59 2.37 23.66
N PRO A 6 -4.30 2.48 23.32
CA PRO A 6 -3.61 1.54 22.45
C PRO A 6 -3.75 0.07 22.88
N ALA A 7 -3.98 -0.20 24.17
CA ALA A 7 -4.16 -1.55 24.71
C ALA A 7 -5.41 -2.28 24.19
N ASP A 8 -6.43 -1.55 23.70
CA ASP A 8 -7.70 -2.12 23.23
C ASP A 8 -7.73 -2.34 21.71
N ALA A 9 -6.73 -1.86 20.97
CA ALA A 9 -6.69 -1.90 19.51
C ALA A 9 -5.39 -2.57 18.99
N GLN A 10 -5.18 -3.84 19.33
CA GLN A 10 -4.06 -4.60 18.76
C GLN A 10 -4.31 -4.93 17.28
N LEU A 11 -3.33 -4.61 16.42
CA LEU A 11 -3.33 -4.91 14.99
C LEU A 11 -2.63 -6.25 14.76
N THR A 12 -3.41 -7.32 14.58
CA THR A 12 -2.86 -8.69 14.55
C THR A 12 -2.51 -9.21 13.15
N ALA A 13 -3.24 -8.74 12.14
CA ALA A 13 -3.04 -9.11 10.74
C ALA A 13 -3.54 -8.00 9.82
N ILE A 14 -2.97 -7.88 8.62
CA ILE A 14 -3.59 -7.11 7.55
C ILE A 14 -4.62 -8.01 6.86
N ALA A 15 -5.90 -7.67 7.00
CA ALA A 15 -7.02 -8.37 6.38
C ALA A 15 -7.20 -8.01 4.90
N GLY A 16 -6.75 -6.83 4.49
CA GLY A 16 -6.81 -6.37 3.11
C GLY A 16 -6.48 -4.88 2.95
N PHE A 17 -6.68 -4.38 1.75
CA PHE A 17 -6.45 -2.99 1.39
C PHE A 17 -7.68 -2.46 0.65
N HIS A 18 -8.11 -1.25 0.97
CA HIS A 18 -9.23 -0.61 0.28
C HIS A 18 -8.75 0.63 -0.50
N LEU A 19 -9.03 0.63 -1.80
CA LEU A 19 -8.76 1.73 -2.72
C LEU A 19 -10.05 2.48 -3.00
N VAL A 20 -9.97 3.79 -3.16
CA VAL A 20 -11.13 4.64 -3.50
C VAL A 20 -11.05 5.05 -4.96
N THR A 21 -12.16 4.92 -5.69
CA THR A 21 -12.24 5.24 -7.12
C THR A 21 -13.51 6.00 -7.49
N ALA A 22 -13.41 6.83 -8.51
CA ALA A 22 -14.59 7.41 -9.16
C ALA A 22 -15.19 6.47 -10.24
N ASP A 23 -14.44 5.48 -10.71
CA ASP A 23 -14.87 4.55 -11.77
C ASP A 23 -14.44 3.12 -11.44
N LEU A 24 -15.25 2.44 -10.61
CA LEU A 24 -15.00 1.08 -10.15
C LEU A 24 -14.82 0.08 -11.31
N PRO A 25 -15.64 0.06 -12.38
CA PRO A 25 -15.41 -0.84 -13.52
C PRO A 25 -14.07 -0.62 -14.22
N ARG A 26 -13.60 0.63 -14.37
CA ARG A 26 -12.30 0.95 -14.98
C ARG A 26 -11.16 0.45 -14.13
N LEU A 27 -11.17 0.78 -12.82
CA LEU A 27 -10.10 0.39 -11.92
C LEU A 27 -10.03 -1.13 -11.75
N ARG A 28 -11.19 -1.80 -11.60
CA ARG A 28 -11.26 -3.26 -11.55
C ARG A 28 -10.61 -3.91 -12.77
N ARG A 29 -10.94 -3.45 -14.00
CA ARG A 29 -10.32 -3.98 -15.22
C ARG A 29 -8.81 -3.82 -15.21
N PHE A 30 -8.28 -2.69 -14.78
CA PHE A 30 -6.85 -2.48 -14.67
C PHE A 30 -6.18 -3.53 -13.78
N TYR A 31 -6.70 -3.77 -12.58
CA TYR A 31 -6.14 -4.77 -11.66
C TYR A 31 -6.25 -6.21 -12.21
N GLN A 32 -7.34 -6.53 -12.90
CA GLN A 32 -7.52 -7.84 -13.54
C GLN A 32 -6.57 -8.03 -14.73
N ASP A 33 -6.58 -7.11 -15.67
CA ASP A 33 -5.91 -7.27 -16.97
C ASP A 33 -4.39 -7.07 -16.87
N MET A 34 -3.96 -6.07 -16.04
CA MET A 34 -2.54 -5.74 -15.92
C MET A 34 -1.82 -6.57 -14.86
N LEU A 35 -2.45 -6.81 -13.73
CA LEU A 35 -1.80 -7.44 -12.56
C LEU A 35 -2.27 -8.88 -12.30
N GLY A 36 -3.37 -9.29 -12.93
CA GLY A 36 -3.91 -10.64 -12.81
C GLY A 36 -4.72 -10.90 -11.54
N PHE A 37 -5.28 -9.85 -10.93
CA PHE A 37 -6.21 -10.04 -9.81
C PHE A 37 -7.48 -10.76 -10.27
N ALA A 38 -7.97 -11.67 -9.47
CA ALA A 38 -9.26 -12.33 -9.67
C ALA A 38 -10.37 -11.58 -8.93
N VAL A 39 -11.55 -11.46 -9.54
CA VAL A 39 -12.74 -10.95 -8.84
C VAL A 39 -13.16 -11.92 -7.76
N GLU A 40 -13.37 -11.41 -6.53
CA GLU A 40 -13.84 -12.19 -5.39
C GLU A 40 -15.28 -11.83 -5.06
N GLY A 41 -16.19 -12.69 -5.45
CA GLY A 41 -17.62 -12.50 -5.23
C GLY A 41 -18.25 -11.35 -6.07
N PRO A 42 -19.54 -11.09 -5.88
CA PRO A 42 -20.25 -10.01 -6.53
C PRO A 42 -19.89 -8.65 -5.94
N GLU A 43 -20.15 -7.59 -6.69
CA GLU A 43 -20.15 -6.22 -6.17
C GLU A 43 -21.21 -6.08 -5.04
N GLN A 44 -20.84 -5.42 -3.96
CA GLN A 44 -21.65 -5.30 -2.75
C GLN A 44 -21.85 -3.83 -2.37
N ALA A 45 -23.00 -3.52 -1.76
CA ALA A 45 -23.17 -2.23 -1.09
C ALA A 45 -22.27 -2.17 0.16
N ILE A 46 -21.64 -1.02 0.39
CA ILE A 46 -20.93 -0.77 1.65
C ILE A 46 -21.96 -0.61 2.77
N ALA A 47 -21.75 -1.33 3.86
CA ALA A 47 -22.67 -1.35 4.98
C ALA A 47 -22.81 0.06 5.63
N ARG A 48 -23.97 0.37 6.14
CA ARG A 48 -24.27 1.70 6.69
C ARG A 48 -23.41 2.03 7.92
N ASP A 49 -23.21 1.05 8.79
CA ASP A 49 -22.35 1.18 9.98
C ASP A 49 -20.89 1.43 9.60
N GLU A 50 -20.41 0.83 8.52
CA GLU A 50 -19.10 1.10 7.97
C GLU A 50 -18.99 2.53 7.40
N LEU A 51 -20.00 3.00 6.66
CA LEU A 51 -20.04 4.39 6.18
C LEU A 51 -20.03 5.39 7.36
N GLU A 52 -20.81 5.11 8.42
CA GLU A 52 -20.82 5.92 9.63
C GLU A 52 -19.45 5.92 10.33
N LEU A 53 -18.78 4.76 10.42
CA LEU A 53 -17.41 4.63 10.94
C LEU A 53 -16.41 5.48 10.14
N LEU A 54 -16.54 5.49 8.82
CA LEU A 54 -15.72 6.28 7.90
C LEU A 54 -16.05 7.79 7.93
N GLY A 55 -17.11 8.19 8.65
CA GLY A 55 -17.60 9.57 8.69
C GLY A 55 -18.26 10.01 7.39
N LEU A 56 -18.79 9.07 6.61
CA LEU A 56 -19.38 9.32 5.31
C LEU A 56 -20.91 9.21 5.36
N HIS A 57 -21.57 9.99 4.49
CA HIS A 57 -23.01 9.96 4.28
C HIS A 57 -23.34 9.49 2.87
N GLY A 58 -24.56 8.98 2.67
CA GLY A 58 -25.01 8.47 1.37
C GLY A 58 -24.84 6.96 1.26
N ALA A 59 -24.44 6.49 0.09
CA ALA A 59 -24.21 5.09 -0.20
C ALA A 59 -22.84 4.89 -0.87
N GLY A 60 -22.42 3.65 -0.99
CA GLY A 60 -21.23 3.26 -1.70
C GLY A 60 -21.30 1.80 -2.11
N ARG A 61 -20.46 1.40 -3.03
CA ARG A 61 -20.32 0.02 -3.50
C ARG A 61 -18.89 -0.41 -3.51
N ARG A 62 -18.66 -1.69 -3.33
CA ARG A 62 -17.36 -2.33 -3.20
C ARG A 62 -17.25 -3.54 -4.08
N GLN A 63 -16.11 -3.69 -4.74
CA GLN A 63 -15.71 -4.93 -5.39
C GLN A 63 -14.42 -5.43 -4.76
N ALA A 64 -14.47 -6.63 -4.20
CA ALA A 64 -13.26 -7.32 -3.74
C ALA A 64 -12.53 -8.01 -4.90
N LEU A 65 -11.21 -7.93 -4.87
CA LEU A 65 -10.28 -8.58 -5.79
C LEU A 65 -9.25 -9.35 -4.97
N ARG A 66 -8.80 -10.49 -5.48
CA ARG A 66 -7.81 -11.36 -4.82
C ARG A 66 -6.58 -11.55 -5.69
N LEU A 67 -5.40 -11.44 -5.06
CA LEU A 67 -4.13 -11.86 -5.64
C LEU A 67 -3.39 -12.73 -4.61
N GLY A 68 -3.19 -14.01 -4.96
CA GLY A 68 -2.70 -14.98 -3.99
C GLY A 68 -3.63 -15.09 -2.77
N GLU A 69 -3.12 -14.80 -1.59
CA GLU A 69 -3.88 -14.83 -0.33
C GLU A 69 -4.43 -13.46 0.07
N GLN A 70 -4.04 -12.38 -0.60
CA GLN A 70 -4.37 -11.01 -0.22
C GLN A 70 -5.60 -10.50 -0.98
N VAL A 71 -6.36 -9.63 -0.30
CA VAL A 71 -7.55 -8.98 -0.82
C VAL A 71 -7.29 -7.49 -0.99
N VAL A 72 -7.67 -6.97 -2.15
CA VAL A 72 -7.80 -5.54 -2.42
C VAL A 72 -9.26 -5.26 -2.75
N ALA A 73 -9.90 -4.41 -1.99
CA ALA A 73 -11.25 -3.96 -2.29
C ALA A 73 -11.20 -2.58 -2.96
N ILE A 74 -12.04 -2.39 -3.95
CA ILE A 74 -12.22 -1.12 -4.64
C ILE A 74 -13.56 -0.54 -4.22
N ASP A 75 -13.53 0.63 -3.57
CA ASP A 75 -14.68 1.35 -3.05
C ASP A 75 -15.03 2.52 -3.96
N GLN A 76 -16.28 2.62 -4.32
CA GLN A 76 -16.85 3.80 -4.98
C GLN A 76 -17.99 4.34 -4.14
N PHE A 77 -17.87 5.61 -3.73
CA PHE A 77 -18.88 6.32 -2.94
C PHE A 77 -19.75 7.20 -3.85
N ASP A 78 -21.03 7.38 -3.51
CA ASP A 78 -21.92 8.27 -4.24
C ASP A 78 -21.43 9.72 -4.17
N THR A 79 -20.87 10.12 -3.03
CA THR A 79 -20.21 11.40 -2.87
C THR A 79 -18.69 11.14 -2.87
N MET A 80 -18.05 11.41 -4.01
CA MET A 80 -16.61 11.30 -4.15
C MET A 80 -15.90 12.45 -3.43
N GLY A 81 -14.77 12.12 -2.81
CA GLY A 81 -13.82 13.09 -2.29
C GLY A 81 -12.90 13.67 -3.38
N ARG A 82 -11.74 14.15 -2.96
CA ARG A 82 -10.73 14.73 -3.85
C ARG A 82 -10.07 13.66 -4.71
N SER A 83 -9.73 14.03 -5.94
CA SER A 83 -8.86 13.23 -6.81
C SER A 83 -7.48 13.03 -6.16
N TYR A 84 -6.70 12.06 -6.64
CA TYR A 84 -5.32 11.90 -6.21
C TYR A 84 -4.53 13.19 -6.51
N PRO A 85 -3.72 13.72 -5.58
CA PRO A 85 -2.97 14.96 -5.80
C PRO A 85 -2.01 14.86 -6.99
N GLU A 86 -2.11 15.81 -7.93
CA GLU A 86 -1.31 15.81 -9.17
C GLU A 86 0.19 16.03 -8.92
N HIS A 87 0.55 16.77 -7.86
CA HIS A 87 1.93 17.20 -7.56
C HIS A 87 2.55 16.46 -6.38
N GLY A 88 2.12 15.22 -6.12
CA GLY A 88 2.71 14.39 -5.06
C GLY A 88 3.83 13.49 -5.59
N ASP A 89 4.92 13.41 -4.84
CA ASP A 89 6.03 12.48 -5.05
C ASP A 89 6.06 11.40 -3.95
N ALA A 90 7.06 10.50 -4.00
CA ALA A 90 7.20 9.42 -3.04
C ALA A 90 7.49 9.91 -1.60
N ALA A 91 8.01 11.13 -1.41
CA ALA A 91 8.25 11.70 -0.09
C ALA A 91 7.02 12.42 0.50
N SER A 92 5.98 12.68 -0.29
CA SER A 92 4.74 13.32 0.19
C SER A 92 4.07 12.49 1.27
N LEU A 93 3.65 13.12 2.41
CA LEU A 93 3.13 12.38 3.58
C LEU A 93 1.77 11.71 3.37
N TRP A 94 1.15 11.85 2.21
CA TRP A 94 -0.03 11.06 1.78
C TRP A 94 0.32 9.94 0.81
N PHE A 95 1.62 9.78 0.48
CA PHE A 95 2.04 8.74 -0.45
C PHE A 95 1.95 7.38 0.25
N GLN A 96 1.23 6.49 -0.38
CA GLN A 96 1.09 5.11 0.05
C GLN A 96 1.08 4.19 -1.16
N HIS A 97 1.92 3.17 -1.19
CA HIS A 97 1.89 2.18 -2.27
C HIS A 97 1.64 0.76 -1.76
N LEU A 98 1.17 -0.09 -2.66
CA LEU A 98 1.08 -1.54 -2.46
C LEU A 98 2.18 -2.20 -3.30
N ALA A 99 2.98 -3.07 -2.66
CA ALA A 99 4.04 -3.83 -3.32
C ALA A 99 3.55 -5.21 -3.74
N VAL A 100 3.42 -5.40 -5.04
CA VAL A 100 2.99 -6.65 -5.68
C VAL A 100 4.23 -7.49 -6.00
N VAL A 101 4.35 -8.65 -5.35
CA VAL A 101 5.43 -9.61 -5.66
C VAL A 101 5.17 -10.27 -6.99
N VAL A 102 6.19 -10.27 -7.85
CA VAL A 102 6.14 -10.89 -9.18
C VAL A 102 7.20 -11.98 -9.32
N ALA A 103 6.90 -12.99 -10.14
CA ALA A 103 7.84 -14.07 -10.43
C ALA A 103 8.91 -13.64 -11.46
N ASP A 104 8.52 -12.80 -12.42
CA ASP A 104 9.36 -12.29 -13.50
C ASP A 104 9.09 -10.81 -13.71
N MET A 105 10.07 -9.98 -13.33
CA MET A 105 9.99 -8.52 -13.47
C MET A 105 9.87 -8.08 -14.92
N GLY A 106 10.55 -8.74 -15.83
CA GLY A 106 10.53 -8.38 -17.25
C GLY A 106 9.15 -8.61 -17.89
N GLU A 107 8.48 -9.71 -17.54
CA GLU A 107 7.10 -9.96 -17.98
C GLU A 107 6.12 -8.98 -17.32
N ALA A 108 6.23 -8.78 -16.02
CA ALA A 108 5.37 -7.88 -15.26
C ALA A 108 5.49 -6.44 -15.78
N TYR A 109 6.71 -5.95 -15.97
CA TYR A 109 6.97 -4.62 -16.50
C TYR A 109 6.36 -4.41 -17.88
N ARG A 110 6.50 -5.38 -18.79
CA ARG A 110 5.88 -5.29 -20.14
C ARG A 110 4.36 -5.12 -20.09
N ARG A 111 3.68 -5.69 -19.10
CA ARG A 111 2.23 -5.52 -18.93
C ARG A 111 1.87 -4.13 -18.41
N VAL A 112 2.62 -3.62 -17.44
CA VAL A 112 2.30 -2.33 -16.79
C VAL A 112 2.97 -1.12 -17.45
N MET A 113 3.80 -1.29 -18.48
CA MET A 113 4.52 -0.18 -19.13
C MET A 113 3.61 0.87 -19.79
N VAL A 114 2.33 0.57 -19.98
CA VAL A 114 1.31 1.51 -20.46
C VAL A 114 0.72 2.38 -19.34
N ALA A 115 0.98 2.03 -18.08
CA ALA A 115 0.59 2.83 -16.92
C ALA A 115 1.56 4.01 -16.74
N THR A 116 1.17 4.98 -15.90
CA THR A 116 2.01 6.14 -15.60
C THR A 116 3.18 5.74 -14.70
N PRO A 117 4.44 5.78 -15.17
CA PRO A 117 5.57 5.40 -14.34
C PRO A 117 5.83 6.45 -13.24
N ILE A 118 6.29 5.98 -12.08
CA ILE A 118 6.97 6.78 -11.07
C ILE A 118 8.47 6.60 -11.27
N SER A 119 8.92 5.34 -11.41
CA SER A 119 10.34 5.02 -11.61
C SER A 119 10.85 5.52 -12.97
N GLU A 120 12.03 6.11 -12.96
CA GLU A 120 12.73 6.54 -14.17
C GLU A 120 13.53 5.39 -14.80
N GLY A 121 13.41 5.24 -16.13
CA GLY A 121 14.21 4.26 -16.89
C GLY A 121 13.81 2.79 -16.70
N GLY A 122 12.65 2.50 -16.10
CA GLY A 122 12.13 1.14 -15.88
C GLY A 122 12.55 0.52 -14.56
N PRO A 123 12.51 -0.83 -14.43
CA PRO A 123 12.83 -1.54 -13.19
C PRO A 123 14.26 -1.29 -12.71
N GLN A 124 14.42 -1.12 -11.40
CA GLN A 124 15.70 -0.88 -10.75
C GLN A 124 16.13 -2.11 -9.93
N GLN A 125 17.40 -2.50 -10.05
CA GLN A 125 18.01 -3.49 -9.14
C GLN A 125 18.58 -2.74 -7.95
N LEU A 126 17.95 -2.86 -6.79
CA LEU A 126 18.45 -2.24 -5.57
C LEU A 126 19.68 -2.98 -5.03
N PRO A 127 20.62 -2.29 -4.37
CA PRO A 127 21.77 -2.92 -3.75
C PRO A 127 21.38 -3.87 -2.60
N ALA A 128 22.26 -4.79 -2.22
CA ALA A 128 22.02 -5.73 -1.13
C ALA A 128 21.70 -5.04 0.20
N SER A 129 22.27 -3.86 0.46
CA SER A 129 21.96 -3.04 1.63
C SER A 129 20.51 -2.53 1.67
N SER A 130 19.83 -2.56 0.53
CA SER A 130 18.41 -2.18 0.36
C SER A 130 17.57 -3.40 -0.04
N GLY A 131 17.91 -4.60 0.46
CA GLY A 131 17.20 -5.85 0.19
C GLY A 131 17.56 -6.58 -1.10
N GLY A 132 18.34 -5.98 -2.01
CA GLY A 132 18.78 -6.62 -3.25
C GLY A 132 17.65 -7.04 -4.20
N VAL A 133 16.53 -6.34 -4.16
CA VAL A 133 15.33 -6.63 -4.95
C VAL A 133 15.33 -5.90 -6.28
N HIS A 134 14.59 -6.43 -7.27
CA HIS A 134 14.17 -5.64 -8.43
C HIS A 134 12.85 -4.98 -8.11
N ALA A 135 12.76 -3.66 -8.35
CA ALA A 135 11.58 -2.88 -8.03
C ALA A 135 11.22 -1.91 -9.18
N PHE A 136 9.92 -1.66 -9.34
CA PHE A 136 9.40 -0.68 -10.30
C PHE A 136 8.12 -0.05 -9.75
N LYS A 137 8.11 1.28 -9.60
CA LYS A 137 6.95 2.03 -9.12
C LYS A 137 6.21 2.70 -10.28
N PHE A 138 4.89 2.65 -10.22
CA PHE A 138 3.99 3.22 -11.22
C PHE A 138 2.65 3.58 -10.58
N ARG A 139 1.75 4.22 -11.33
CA ARG A 139 0.41 4.58 -10.86
C ARG A 139 -0.64 3.82 -11.64
N ASP A 140 -1.70 3.45 -10.94
CA ASP A 140 -2.92 2.96 -11.56
C ASP A 140 -3.69 4.11 -12.26
N PRO A 141 -4.83 3.85 -12.94
CA PRO A 141 -5.58 4.89 -13.65
C PRO A 141 -6.13 6.03 -12.78
N ASP A 142 -6.29 5.82 -11.47
CA ASP A 142 -6.75 6.83 -10.52
C ASP A 142 -5.61 7.55 -9.80
N GLY A 143 -4.37 7.09 -10.00
CA GLY A 143 -3.17 7.70 -9.45
C GLY A 143 -2.62 7.00 -8.21
N HIS A 144 -3.23 5.89 -7.74
CA HIS A 144 -2.67 5.15 -6.60
C HIS A 144 -1.31 4.57 -6.97
N PRO A 145 -0.30 4.80 -6.13
CA PRO A 145 1.02 4.23 -6.35
C PRO A 145 1.01 2.71 -6.11
N LEU A 146 1.71 2.02 -6.98
CA LEU A 146 1.95 0.58 -6.93
C LEU A 146 3.44 0.32 -7.12
N GLU A 147 3.93 -0.78 -6.58
CA GLU A 147 5.27 -1.28 -6.79
C GLU A 147 5.22 -2.72 -7.29
N LEU A 148 5.93 -3.05 -8.37
CA LEU A 148 6.31 -4.42 -8.67
C LEU A 148 7.58 -4.75 -7.91
N LEU A 149 7.60 -5.91 -7.26
CA LEU A 149 8.71 -6.36 -6.42
C LEU A 149 9.11 -7.78 -6.81
N GLN A 150 10.37 -7.98 -7.23
CA GLN A 150 10.93 -9.31 -7.44
C GLN A 150 12.13 -9.52 -6.52
N PHE A 151 12.06 -10.55 -5.69
CA PHE A 151 13.19 -10.97 -4.86
C PHE A 151 14.26 -11.64 -5.72
N SER A 152 15.52 -11.32 -5.44
CA SER A 152 16.66 -11.98 -6.08
C SER A 152 16.70 -13.47 -5.71
N GLU A 153 17.29 -14.28 -6.60
CA GLU A 153 17.48 -15.70 -6.35
C GLU A 153 18.34 -15.90 -5.09
N GLY A 154 17.85 -16.73 -4.16
CA GLY A 154 18.51 -16.99 -2.87
C GLY A 154 18.17 -15.98 -1.74
N SER A 155 17.54 -14.83 -2.02
CA SER A 155 17.10 -13.87 -1.01
C SER A 155 15.58 -13.82 -0.81
N ARG A 156 14.84 -14.72 -1.47
CA ARG A 156 13.39 -14.77 -1.39
C ARG A 156 12.94 -15.15 0.04
N PRO A 157 12.15 -14.28 0.72
CA PRO A 157 11.64 -14.57 2.06
C PRO A 157 10.84 -15.87 2.11
N PRO A 158 10.80 -16.58 3.28
CA PRO A 158 10.08 -17.84 3.43
C PRO A 158 8.62 -17.77 2.97
N ALA A 159 7.93 -16.66 3.22
CA ALA A 159 6.54 -16.44 2.81
C ALA A 159 6.33 -16.53 1.28
N TRP A 160 7.38 -16.33 0.49
CA TRP A 160 7.32 -16.32 -0.98
C TRP A 160 8.02 -17.52 -1.62
N GLN A 161 8.71 -18.36 -0.83
CA GLN A 161 9.37 -19.56 -1.34
C GLN A 161 8.34 -20.55 -1.88
N GLY A 162 8.63 -21.14 -3.05
CA GLY A 162 7.76 -22.11 -3.71
C GLY A 162 6.44 -21.56 -4.27
N LYS A 163 6.09 -20.28 -4.05
CA LYS A 163 4.91 -19.68 -4.66
C LYS A 163 5.15 -19.43 -6.15
N THR A 164 4.14 -19.76 -6.95
CA THR A 164 4.09 -19.54 -8.41
C THR A 164 2.83 -18.78 -8.75
N ALA A 165 2.90 -17.94 -9.78
CA ALA A 165 1.71 -17.26 -10.28
C ALA A 165 0.74 -18.26 -10.93
N ALA A 166 -0.56 -18.07 -10.71
CA ALA A 166 -1.56 -18.86 -11.42
C ALA A 166 -1.55 -18.51 -12.92
N ALA A 167 -2.13 -19.38 -13.75
CA ALA A 167 -2.19 -19.16 -15.19
C ALA A 167 -2.83 -17.80 -15.51
N GLY A 168 -2.11 -16.97 -16.27
CA GLY A 168 -2.54 -15.62 -16.65
C GLY A 168 -2.23 -14.53 -15.62
N GLN A 169 -1.85 -14.89 -14.39
CA GLN A 169 -1.40 -13.94 -13.36
C GLN A 169 0.10 -13.68 -13.47
N ILE A 170 0.52 -12.47 -13.15
CA ILE A 170 1.94 -12.11 -13.00
C ILE A 170 2.33 -11.95 -11.53
N GLY A 171 1.38 -11.55 -10.70
CA GLY A 171 1.56 -11.34 -9.26
C GLY A 171 1.41 -12.63 -8.48
N LEU A 172 2.22 -12.77 -7.43
CA LEU A 172 2.15 -13.86 -6.45
C LEU A 172 1.30 -13.46 -5.23
N GLY A 173 1.15 -12.16 -4.98
CA GLY A 173 0.47 -11.57 -3.84
C GLY A 173 1.05 -10.20 -3.51
N ILE A 174 0.61 -9.62 -2.38
CA ILE A 174 1.09 -8.33 -1.87
C ILE A 174 2.02 -8.59 -0.69
N ASP A 175 3.26 -8.07 -0.77
CA ASP A 175 4.24 -8.19 0.31
C ASP A 175 4.00 -7.19 1.43
N HIS A 176 3.77 -5.94 1.06
CA HIS A 176 3.57 -4.84 1.99
C HIS A 176 2.72 -3.70 1.42
N SER A 177 2.26 -2.85 2.33
CA SER A 177 1.90 -1.47 2.02
C SER A 177 2.94 -0.56 2.63
N ALA A 178 3.51 0.36 1.85
CA ALA A 178 4.46 1.33 2.36
C ALA A 178 3.83 2.72 2.42
N ILE A 179 4.03 3.41 3.53
CA ILE A 179 3.53 4.76 3.80
C ILE A 179 4.69 5.72 4.05
N SER A 180 4.61 6.92 3.50
CA SER A 180 5.60 7.97 3.77
C SER A 180 5.26 8.69 5.06
N VAL A 181 6.24 8.79 5.96
CA VAL A 181 6.08 9.35 7.31
C VAL A 181 7.08 10.49 7.55
N ALA A 182 6.66 11.50 8.32
CA ALA A 182 7.50 12.65 8.66
C ALA A 182 8.66 12.26 9.57
N ASP A 183 8.42 11.35 10.51
CA ASP A 183 9.38 10.88 11.50
C ASP A 183 9.22 9.35 11.67
N ALA A 184 10.16 8.59 11.08
CA ALA A 184 10.13 7.13 11.13
C ALA A 184 10.32 6.58 12.56
N ASP A 185 11.01 7.28 13.46
CA ASP A 185 11.19 6.84 14.84
C ASP A 185 9.92 7.05 15.66
N ALA A 186 9.27 8.20 15.52
CA ALA A 186 7.98 8.47 16.16
C ALA A 186 6.89 7.50 15.64
N SER A 187 6.82 7.28 14.32
CA SER A 187 5.87 6.34 13.71
C SER A 187 6.14 4.90 14.14
N ASN A 188 7.41 4.49 14.24
CA ASN A 188 7.79 3.18 14.77
C ASN A 188 7.25 2.97 16.19
N VAL A 189 7.44 3.93 17.10
CA VAL A 189 6.90 3.88 18.47
C VAL A 189 5.37 3.82 18.45
N PHE A 190 4.74 4.62 17.58
CA PHE A 190 3.29 4.63 17.41
C PHE A 190 2.77 3.23 17.05
N TYR A 191 3.29 2.59 16.00
CA TYR A 191 2.82 1.28 15.56
C TYR A 191 3.17 0.15 16.53
N GLN A 192 4.30 0.24 17.25
CA GLN A 192 4.60 -0.69 18.35
C GLN A 192 3.55 -0.63 19.47
N SER A 193 2.98 0.55 19.75
CA SER A 193 1.92 0.68 20.75
C SER A 193 0.64 -0.08 20.36
N PHE A 194 0.46 -0.39 19.07
CA PHE A 194 -0.63 -1.21 18.53
C PHE A 194 -0.24 -2.68 18.29
N GLY A 195 0.93 -3.11 18.77
CA GLY A 195 1.38 -4.51 18.73
C GLY A 195 2.14 -4.93 17.47
N LEU A 196 2.53 -3.99 16.60
CA LEU A 196 3.42 -4.32 15.48
C LEU A 196 4.88 -4.37 15.94
N GLU A 197 5.64 -5.32 15.41
CA GLU A 197 7.07 -5.45 15.72
C GLU A 197 7.93 -4.90 14.59
N PRO A 198 8.95 -4.06 14.89
CA PRO A 198 9.85 -3.55 13.87
C PRO A 198 10.78 -4.64 13.38
N GLY A 199 10.95 -4.71 12.05
CA GLY A 199 12.02 -5.47 11.41
C GLY A 199 13.32 -4.68 11.28
N ASP A 200 14.27 -5.24 10.55
CA ASP A 200 15.55 -4.60 10.28
C ASP A 200 15.37 -3.33 9.45
N ARG A 201 15.83 -2.22 10.02
CA ARG A 201 15.81 -0.92 9.34
C ARG A 201 16.90 -0.84 8.28
N THR A 202 16.57 -0.31 7.11
CA THR A 202 17.55 0.04 6.08
C THR A 202 17.58 1.55 5.82
N LEU A 203 18.69 2.03 5.26
CA LEU A 203 18.81 3.35 4.65
C LEU A 203 19.01 3.16 3.16
N ASN A 204 17.97 3.46 2.40
CA ASN A 204 18.01 3.33 0.97
C ASN A 204 18.43 4.67 0.34
N GLN A 205 19.44 4.63 -0.52
CA GLN A 205 20.04 5.80 -1.17
C GLN A 205 20.78 5.37 -2.45
N GLY A 206 21.31 6.35 -3.16
CA GLY A 206 22.09 6.09 -4.37
C GLY A 206 21.27 6.14 -5.66
N PRO A 207 21.91 5.93 -6.82
CA PRO A 207 21.30 6.17 -8.12
C PRO A 207 20.12 5.25 -8.44
N GLU A 208 20.10 4.00 -7.92
CA GLU A 208 19.01 3.07 -8.10
C GLU A 208 17.76 3.55 -7.36
N GLN A 209 17.93 3.98 -6.08
CA GLN A 209 16.81 4.52 -5.29
C GLN A 209 16.31 5.84 -5.86
N GLN A 210 17.21 6.70 -6.37
CA GLN A 210 16.81 7.96 -7.03
C GLN A 210 15.92 7.69 -8.25
N ARG A 211 16.30 6.71 -9.09
CA ARG A 211 15.49 6.33 -10.24
C ARG A 211 14.19 5.62 -9.83
N LEU A 212 14.21 4.80 -8.78
CA LEU A 212 13.02 4.11 -8.29
C LEU A 212 11.95 5.09 -7.82
N ASP A 213 12.34 6.12 -7.05
CA ASP A 213 11.42 7.12 -6.49
C ASP A 213 11.26 8.37 -7.37
N HIS A 214 12.06 8.48 -8.44
CA HIS A 214 12.18 9.69 -9.27
C HIS A 214 12.48 10.94 -8.43
N LEU A 215 13.41 10.82 -7.47
CA LEU A 215 13.80 11.87 -6.54
C LEU A 215 15.32 12.03 -6.54
N GLY A 216 15.80 13.26 -6.79
CA GLY A 216 17.24 13.56 -6.78
C GLY A 216 17.83 13.55 -5.37
N GLY A 217 18.98 12.85 -5.19
CA GLY A 217 19.71 12.82 -3.92
C GLY A 217 18.97 12.13 -2.79
N VAL A 218 18.06 11.20 -3.11
CA VAL A 218 17.16 10.58 -2.15
C VAL A 218 17.92 9.80 -1.07
N GLU A 219 17.50 10.03 0.17
CA GLU A 219 17.81 9.21 1.34
C GLU A 219 16.52 8.88 2.07
N VAL A 220 16.15 7.61 2.12
CA VAL A 220 14.94 7.13 2.80
C VAL A 220 15.26 6.02 3.79
N SER A 221 14.84 6.23 5.05
CA SER A 221 14.86 5.18 6.08
C SER A 221 13.64 4.31 5.89
N VAL A 222 13.81 3.02 5.71
CA VAL A 222 12.74 2.03 5.59
C VAL A 222 12.67 1.21 6.85
N VAL A 223 11.51 1.18 7.50
CA VAL A 223 11.28 0.41 8.74
C VAL A 223 10.09 -0.53 8.50
N PRO A 224 10.33 -1.83 8.31
CA PRO A 224 9.25 -2.81 8.26
C PRO A 224 8.57 -2.93 9.63
N MET A 225 7.23 -2.92 9.65
CA MET A 225 6.41 -3.13 10.83
C MET A 225 5.60 -4.41 10.66
N GLN A 226 5.97 -5.45 11.39
CA GLN A 226 5.41 -6.80 11.23
C GLN A 226 4.20 -7.01 12.15
N PRO A 227 3.02 -7.38 11.62
CA PRO A 227 1.93 -7.91 12.44
C PRO A 227 2.26 -9.34 12.90
N VAL A 228 1.55 -9.83 13.93
CA VAL A 228 1.71 -11.21 14.45
C VAL A 228 1.56 -12.26 13.35
N SER A 229 0.70 -12.04 12.36
CA SER A 229 0.49 -12.94 11.22
C SER A 229 1.65 -12.97 10.22
N GLY A 230 2.59 -12.02 10.27
CA GLY A 230 3.72 -11.89 9.35
C GLY A 230 3.39 -11.07 8.09
N LYS A 231 2.92 -11.69 7.03
CA LYS A 231 2.67 -11.04 5.73
C LYS A 231 1.18 -10.95 5.38
N PRO A 232 0.73 -9.89 4.68
CA PRO A 232 1.51 -8.69 4.32
C PRO A 232 1.86 -7.85 5.54
N HIS A 233 2.83 -6.94 5.39
CA HIS A 233 3.27 -6.05 6.47
C HIS A 233 3.15 -4.57 6.06
N LEU A 234 3.40 -3.69 7.01
CA LEU A 234 3.49 -2.25 6.78
C LEU A 234 4.97 -1.86 6.67
N GLU A 235 5.33 -0.93 5.78
CA GLU A 235 6.64 -0.28 5.76
C GLU A 235 6.52 1.23 5.99
N LEU A 236 7.36 1.76 6.87
CA LEU A 236 7.46 3.20 7.13
C LEU A 236 8.61 3.76 6.30
N LEU A 237 8.31 4.73 5.43
CA LEU A 237 9.27 5.42 4.58
C LEU A 237 9.56 6.81 5.15
N GLY A 238 10.63 6.93 5.94
CA GLY A 238 11.06 8.22 6.48
C GLY A 238 12.05 8.90 5.54
N TYR A 239 11.56 9.75 4.64
CA TYR A 239 12.42 10.49 3.71
C TYR A 239 13.20 11.58 4.45
N ARG A 240 14.54 11.49 4.40
CA ARG A 240 15.47 12.47 4.95
C ARG A 240 15.80 13.54 3.92
N VAL A 241 15.95 13.10 2.65
CA VAL A 241 16.21 13.93 1.48
C VAL A 241 15.40 13.38 0.29
N PRO A 242 14.52 14.20 -0.33
CA PRO A 242 13.95 15.43 0.23
C PRO A 242 13.08 15.10 1.45
N ARG A 243 12.85 16.05 2.33
CA ARG A 243 11.87 15.85 3.40
C ARG A 243 10.45 15.86 2.84
N GLY A 244 9.61 14.99 3.38
CA GLY A 244 8.22 14.89 2.98
C GLY A 244 7.42 16.16 3.26
N ALA A 245 6.53 16.50 2.36
CA ALA A 245 5.59 17.60 2.52
C ALA A 245 4.24 17.09 3.03
N ALA A 246 3.69 17.74 4.06
CA ALA A 246 2.34 17.46 4.52
C ALA A 246 1.32 17.95 3.48
N GLY A 247 0.26 17.18 3.31
CA GLY A 247 -0.92 17.55 2.52
C GLY A 247 -2.11 17.95 3.39
N PRO A 248 -3.22 18.31 2.77
CA PRO A 248 -4.47 18.49 3.49
C PRO A 248 -4.93 17.15 4.09
N PRO A 249 -5.56 17.14 5.28
CA PRO A 249 -6.05 15.93 5.90
C PRO A 249 -6.94 15.12 4.94
N LEU A 250 -6.65 13.82 4.80
CA LEU A 250 -7.42 12.93 3.94
C LEU A 250 -8.81 12.66 4.53
N GLN A 251 -9.83 12.69 3.68
CA GLN A 251 -11.16 12.15 3.98
C GLN A 251 -11.23 10.69 3.49
N ALA A 252 -12.05 9.86 4.11
CA ALA A 252 -12.11 8.43 3.77
C ALA A 252 -12.60 8.13 2.34
N ASN A 253 -13.23 9.11 1.68
CA ASN A 253 -13.67 9.05 0.28
C ASN A 253 -12.75 9.79 -0.71
N ASP A 254 -11.61 10.36 -0.25
CA ASP A 254 -10.56 10.86 -1.15
C ASP A 254 -9.87 9.71 -1.86
N VAL A 255 -9.50 9.91 -3.13
CA VAL A 255 -8.79 8.86 -3.89
C VAL A 255 -7.45 8.49 -3.25
N ALA A 256 -6.72 9.45 -2.68
CA ALA A 256 -5.46 9.18 -1.98
C ALA A 256 -5.63 8.48 -0.62
N ALA A 257 -6.87 8.26 -0.15
CA ALA A 257 -7.15 7.61 1.12
C ALA A 257 -7.17 6.08 1.01
N THR A 258 -6.07 5.49 0.54
CA THR A 258 -5.89 4.03 0.60
C THR A 258 -5.93 3.59 2.07
N ARG A 259 -6.83 2.66 2.39
CA ARG A 259 -6.96 2.15 3.76
C ARG A 259 -6.28 0.80 3.89
N ILE A 260 -5.47 0.63 4.93
CA ILE A 260 -5.04 -0.68 5.38
C ILE A 260 -6.12 -1.20 6.32
N VAL A 261 -6.67 -2.37 6.01
CA VAL A 261 -7.68 -3.03 6.84
C VAL A 261 -7.00 -4.04 7.74
N TRP A 262 -7.14 -3.84 9.03
CA TRP A 262 -6.51 -4.66 10.05
C TRP A 262 -7.51 -5.56 10.76
N GLN A 263 -7.10 -6.76 11.10
CA GLN A 263 -7.80 -7.59 12.06
C GLN A 263 -7.49 -7.11 13.48
N GLY A 264 -8.52 -6.89 14.28
CA GLY A 264 -8.39 -6.47 15.67
C GLY A 264 -9.58 -6.88 16.52
N ALA A 265 -9.58 -6.48 17.78
CA ALA A 265 -10.62 -6.90 18.72
C ALA A 265 -11.97 -6.21 18.50
N ARG A 266 -11.98 -5.02 17.91
CA ARG A 266 -13.17 -4.19 17.71
C ARG A 266 -13.04 -3.33 16.46
N ALA A 267 -14.14 -3.13 15.74
CA ALA A 267 -14.19 -2.22 14.60
C ALA A 267 -13.87 -0.79 15.01
N ALA A 268 -12.92 -0.15 14.33
CA ALA A 268 -12.48 1.22 14.59
C ALA A 268 -11.85 1.85 13.34
N LEU A 269 -11.76 3.17 13.33
CA LEU A 269 -10.99 3.94 12.37
C LEU A 269 -9.82 4.60 13.11
N LEU A 270 -8.60 4.26 12.71
CA LEU A 270 -7.37 4.83 13.26
C LEU A 270 -6.72 5.73 12.21
N ARG A 271 -6.18 6.86 12.64
CA ARG A 271 -5.28 7.69 11.86
C ARG A 271 -3.92 7.69 12.53
N ASP A 272 -2.88 7.46 11.72
CA ASP A 272 -1.51 7.58 12.22
C ASP A 272 -1.10 9.06 12.40
N LEU A 273 0.17 9.27 12.75
CA LEU A 273 0.73 10.60 13.04
C LEU A 273 0.72 11.54 11.82
N ASP A 274 0.74 10.98 10.61
CA ASP A 274 0.77 11.71 9.33
C ASP A 274 -0.59 11.73 8.63
N GLY A 275 -1.59 11.03 9.20
CA GLY A 275 -2.98 11.05 8.73
C GLY A 275 -3.35 9.90 7.79
N HIS A 276 -2.49 8.89 7.60
CA HIS A 276 -2.88 7.65 6.91
C HIS A 276 -4.02 6.96 7.64
N ILE A 277 -4.93 6.36 6.87
CA ILE A 277 -6.16 5.82 7.40
C ILE A 277 -6.07 4.31 7.52
N HIS A 278 -6.29 3.81 8.72
CA HIS A 278 -6.37 2.39 9.04
C HIS A 278 -7.79 2.05 9.50
N GLN A 279 -8.37 1.02 8.91
CA GLN A 279 -9.66 0.48 9.32
C GLN A 279 -9.43 -0.83 10.07
N ILE A 280 -9.98 -0.95 11.27
CA ILE A 280 -9.90 -2.16 12.07
C ILE A 280 -11.23 -2.89 11.95
N VAL A 281 -11.18 -4.18 11.67
CA VAL A 281 -12.33 -5.10 11.62
C VAL A 281 -12.17 -6.18 12.70
N SER A 282 -13.27 -6.67 13.23
CA SER A 282 -13.32 -7.71 14.26
C SER A 282 -13.65 -9.08 13.67
#